data_71d4d5365b177604975246ba8c05da02
#
_entry.id   71d4d5365b177604975246ba8c05da02
#
_cell.length_a   1.000
_cell.length_b   1.000
_cell.length_c   1.000
_cell.angle_alpha   90.00
_cell.angle_beta   90.00
_cell.angle_gamma   90.00
#
_symmetry.space_group_name_H-M   'P 1'
#
loop_
_entity.id
_entity.type
_entity.pdbx_description
1 polymer ?
#
loop_
_entity_poly.entity_id
_entity_poly.type
_entity_poly.pdbx_seq_one_letter_code
_entity_poly.pdbx_strand_id
1 'polypeptide(L)'
;MIKKRGYRIELGEIEVALYRHPAVKEAAVLAFPDDDGVPIKAFTSTRDGSKLSIIELKKFCSENLPLYMVPDLFCSLESLPKTSTDKVGYQKLKSMR
;
A
#
# COMPACT_ATOMS: atom_id res chain seq x y z
N MET A 1 -8.21 -11.31 -0.20
CA MET A 1 -8.38 -11.29 1.28
C MET A 1 -7.32 -12.14 1.94
N ILE A 2 -6.75 -11.69 3.03
CA ILE A 2 -5.76 -12.42 3.82
C ILE A 2 -6.11 -12.36 5.30
N LYS A 3 -5.52 -13.27 6.07
CA LYS A 3 -5.64 -13.22 7.52
C LYS A 3 -4.28 -12.86 8.13
N LYS A 4 -4.28 -11.94 9.06
CA LYS A 4 -3.09 -11.51 9.75
C LYS A 4 -3.38 -11.44 11.24
N ARG A 5 -2.65 -12.21 12.03
CA ARG A 5 -2.85 -12.25 13.50
C ARG A 5 -4.30 -12.56 13.87
N GLY A 6 -4.96 -13.42 13.08
CA GLY A 6 -6.35 -13.77 13.31
C GLY A 6 -7.37 -12.79 12.75
N TYR A 7 -6.94 -11.67 12.17
CA TYR A 7 -7.83 -10.69 11.58
C TYR A 7 -7.92 -10.85 10.08
N ARG A 8 -9.13 -10.65 9.57
CA ARG A 8 -9.37 -10.64 8.14
C ARG A 8 -8.99 -9.27 7.57
N ILE A 9 -8.15 -9.25 6.54
CA ILE A 9 -7.66 -8.01 5.95
C ILE A 9 -8.02 -7.96 4.47
N GLU A 10 -8.68 -6.87 4.08
CA GLU A 10 -9.01 -6.61 2.68
C GLU A 10 -8.02 -5.58 2.14
N LEU A 11 -7.10 -6.03 1.27
CA LEU A 11 -6.08 -5.13 0.71
C LEU A 11 -6.69 -3.97 -0.07
N GLY A 12 -7.81 -4.22 -0.75
CA GLY A 12 -8.50 -3.18 -1.50
C GLY A 12 -9.01 -2.04 -0.63
N GLU A 13 -9.42 -2.34 0.60
CA GLU A 13 -9.87 -1.30 1.52
C GLU A 13 -8.72 -0.40 1.95
N ILE A 14 -7.53 -0.98 2.10
CA ILE A 14 -6.34 -0.19 2.43
C ILE A 14 -6.01 0.73 1.27
N GLU A 15 -6.10 0.24 0.04
CA GLU A 15 -5.87 1.07 -1.15
C GLU A 15 -6.87 2.23 -1.22
N VAL A 16 -8.14 1.96 -0.96
CA VAL A 16 -9.16 3.00 -0.96
C VAL A 16 -8.83 4.09 0.06
N ALA A 17 -8.40 3.68 1.25
CA ALA A 17 -8.02 4.65 2.28
C ALA A 17 -6.85 5.52 1.84
N LEU A 18 -5.85 4.90 1.20
CA LEU A 18 -4.68 5.64 0.70
C LEU A 18 -5.08 6.64 -0.38
N TYR A 19 -6.01 6.28 -1.26
CA TYR A 19 -6.49 7.20 -2.31
C TYR A 19 -7.21 8.41 -1.75
N ARG A 20 -7.66 8.36 -0.51
CA ARG A 20 -8.28 9.52 0.13
C ARG A 20 -7.27 10.60 0.51
N HIS A 21 -6.00 10.25 0.57
CA HIS A 21 -4.96 11.23 0.85
C HIS A 21 -4.81 12.16 -0.36
N PRO A 22 -4.88 13.48 -0.16
CA PRO A 22 -4.90 14.43 -1.30
C PRO A 22 -3.63 14.40 -2.14
N ALA A 23 -2.50 14.01 -1.58
CA ALA A 23 -1.24 13.97 -2.32
C ALA A 23 -1.01 12.64 -3.04
N VAL A 24 -1.79 11.60 -2.75
CA VAL A 24 -1.60 10.29 -3.36
C VAL A 24 -2.24 10.25 -4.74
N LYS A 25 -1.42 9.95 -5.75
CA LYS A 25 -1.90 9.78 -7.12
C LYS A 25 -2.24 8.33 -7.39
N GLU A 26 -1.35 7.41 -6.98
CA GLU A 26 -1.54 5.98 -7.19
C GLU A 26 -1.18 5.25 -5.91
N ALA A 27 -1.88 4.16 -5.64
CA ALA A 27 -1.60 3.33 -4.48
C ALA A 27 -1.84 1.86 -4.83
N ALA A 28 -0.99 0.99 -4.29
CA ALA A 28 -1.14 -0.45 -4.43
C ALA A 28 -0.69 -1.10 -3.15
N VAL A 29 -1.43 -2.09 -2.68
CA VAL A 29 -1.13 -2.76 -1.42
C VAL A 29 -0.98 -4.25 -1.69
N LEU A 30 0.14 -4.82 -1.25
CA LEU A 30 0.46 -6.22 -1.46
C LEU A 30 0.83 -6.88 -0.14
N ALA A 31 0.57 -8.18 -0.06
CA ALA A 31 1.00 -9.01 1.06
C ALA A 31 2.16 -9.88 0.59
N PHE A 32 3.18 -10.01 1.44
CA PHE A 32 4.37 -10.83 1.14
C PHE A 32 4.53 -11.87 2.24
N PRO A 33 3.76 -13.00 2.16
CA PRO A 33 3.84 -14.02 3.20
C PRO A 33 5.25 -14.59 3.35
N ASP A 34 5.69 -14.77 4.58
CA ASP A 34 6.96 -15.41 4.87
C ASP A 34 6.82 -16.26 6.14
N ASP A 35 7.95 -16.81 6.63
CA ASP A 35 7.93 -17.71 7.77
C ASP A 35 7.52 -17.02 9.07
N ASP A 36 7.69 -15.72 9.15
CA ASP A 36 7.39 -14.95 10.35
C ASP A 36 6.03 -14.27 10.32
N GLY A 37 5.29 -14.40 9.23
CA GLY A 37 3.98 -13.80 9.13
C GLY A 37 3.63 -13.34 7.72
N VAL A 38 2.71 -12.37 7.65
CA VAL A 38 2.24 -11.84 6.36
C VAL A 38 2.38 -10.32 6.39
N PRO A 39 3.61 -9.79 6.16
CA PRO A 39 3.78 -8.35 6.12
C PRO A 39 3.02 -7.74 4.94
N ILE A 40 2.44 -6.58 5.17
CA ILE A 40 1.69 -5.84 4.18
C ILE A 40 2.51 -4.62 3.78
N LYS A 41 2.71 -4.45 2.48
CA LYS A 41 3.50 -3.34 1.95
C LYS A 41 2.62 -2.46 1.07
N ALA A 42 2.65 -1.17 1.33
CA ALA A 42 1.92 -0.18 0.53
C ALA A 42 2.89 0.57 -0.38
N PHE A 43 2.58 0.61 -1.65
CA PHE A 43 3.32 1.38 -2.65
C PHE A 43 2.48 2.59 -3.03
N THR A 44 3.06 3.78 -2.99
CA THR A 44 2.33 5.00 -3.33
C THR A 44 3.15 5.88 -4.27
N SER A 45 2.45 6.67 -5.06
CA SER A 45 3.07 7.75 -5.82
C SER A 45 2.28 9.03 -5.58
N THR A 46 2.93 10.18 -5.76
CA THR A 46 2.31 11.47 -5.52
C THR A 46 1.98 12.17 -6.83
N ARG A 47 1.06 13.15 -6.75
CA ARG A 47 0.62 13.89 -7.93
C ARG A 47 1.69 14.79 -8.51
N ASP A 48 2.59 15.28 -7.68
CA ASP A 48 3.64 16.21 -8.09
C ASP A 48 5.02 15.56 -8.20
N GLY A 49 5.08 14.23 -8.04
CA GLY A 49 6.34 13.49 -8.12
C GLY A 49 7.18 13.55 -6.85
N SER A 50 6.74 14.28 -5.84
CA SER A 50 7.46 14.29 -4.57
C SER A 50 7.19 13.00 -3.80
N LYS A 51 8.02 12.72 -2.78
CA LYS A 51 7.84 11.53 -1.96
C LYS A 51 7.18 11.91 -0.64
N LEU A 52 6.13 11.15 -0.29
CA LEU A 52 5.50 11.31 1.00
C LEU A 52 6.34 10.67 2.09
N SER A 53 6.36 11.30 3.25
CA SER A 53 7.02 10.74 4.42
C SER A 53 6.31 9.46 4.86
N ILE A 54 7.08 8.44 5.22
CA ILE A 54 6.52 7.20 5.75
C ILE A 54 5.73 7.48 7.03
N ILE A 55 6.22 8.40 7.86
CA ILE A 55 5.55 8.79 9.09
C ILE A 55 4.19 9.40 8.80
N GLU A 56 4.11 10.26 7.79
CA GLU A 56 2.85 10.88 7.40
C GLU A 56 1.86 9.87 6.87
N LEU A 57 2.31 8.94 6.02
CA LEU A 57 1.44 7.89 5.50
C LEU A 57 0.96 6.96 6.60
N LYS A 58 1.84 6.59 7.50
CA LYS A 58 1.50 5.72 8.62
C LYS A 58 0.47 6.37 9.52
N LYS A 59 0.65 7.64 9.82
CA LYS A 59 -0.30 8.40 10.63
C LYS A 59 -1.66 8.47 9.94
N PHE A 60 -1.66 8.78 8.65
CA PHE A 60 -2.90 8.85 7.87
C PHE A 60 -3.64 7.52 7.91
N CYS A 61 -2.94 6.42 7.70
CA CYS A 61 -3.56 5.10 7.75
C CYS A 61 -4.10 4.78 9.14
N SER A 62 -3.36 5.14 10.19
CA SER A 62 -3.81 4.84 11.56
C SER A 62 -5.08 5.63 11.93
N GLU A 63 -5.29 6.78 11.30
CA GLU A 63 -6.49 7.58 11.53
C GLU A 63 -7.69 7.11 10.72
N ASN A 64 -7.44 6.42 9.60
CA ASN A 64 -8.49 6.02 8.66
C ASN A 64 -8.74 4.52 8.60
N LEU A 65 -7.90 3.71 9.25
CA LEU A 65 -8.01 2.26 9.22
C LEU A 65 -7.85 1.69 10.62
N PRO A 66 -8.43 0.51 10.90
CA PRO A 66 -8.12 -0.22 12.13
C PRO A 66 -6.62 -0.52 12.20
N LEU A 67 -6.07 -0.60 13.40
CA LEU A 67 -4.64 -0.84 13.57
C LEU A 67 -4.15 -2.10 12.86
N TYR A 68 -4.95 -3.17 12.87
CA TYR A 68 -4.54 -4.42 12.22
C TYR A 68 -4.51 -4.32 10.69
N MET A 69 -5.08 -3.27 10.11
CA MET A 69 -5.07 -3.04 8.66
C MET A 69 -4.02 -2.03 8.22
N VAL A 70 -3.32 -1.39 9.16
CA VAL A 70 -2.26 -0.45 8.79
C VAL A 70 -1.10 -1.23 8.20
N PRO A 71 -0.62 -0.85 6.98
CA PRO A 71 0.52 -1.56 6.38
C PRO A 71 1.76 -1.56 7.27
N ASP A 72 2.52 -2.63 7.19
CA ASP A 72 3.77 -2.76 7.94
C ASP A 72 4.90 -1.97 7.29
N LEU A 73 4.87 -1.87 5.96
CA LEU A 73 5.91 -1.22 5.19
C LEU A 73 5.28 -0.25 4.19
N PHE A 74 6.00 0.81 3.90
CA PHE A 74 5.58 1.81 2.91
C PHE A 74 6.72 2.06 1.94
N CYS A 75 6.38 2.17 0.67
CA CYS A 75 7.34 2.51 -0.38
C CYS A 75 6.77 3.63 -1.24
N SER A 76 7.45 4.76 -1.27
CA SER A 76 7.04 5.90 -2.09
C SER A 76 7.84 5.89 -3.40
N LEU A 77 7.15 5.89 -4.53
CA LEU A 77 7.75 5.83 -5.86
C LEU A 77 7.33 7.06 -6.65
N GLU A 78 8.11 7.39 -7.68
CA GLU A 78 7.73 8.47 -8.59
C GLU A 78 6.48 8.11 -9.37
N SER A 79 6.38 6.83 -9.77
CA SER A 79 5.19 6.30 -10.41
C SER A 79 5.15 4.80 -10.17
N LEU A 80 3.96 4.22 -10.18
CA LEU A 80 3.82 2.78 -10.07
C LEU A 80 3.89 2.15 -11.46
N PRO A 81 4.45 0.91 -11.57
CA PRO A 81 4.45 0.21 -12.85
C PRO A 81 3.02 -0.08 -13.30
N LYS A 82 2.79 -0.03 -14.61
CA LYS A 82 1.46 -0.25 -15.17
C LYS A 82 1.50 -1.35 -16.21
N THR A 83 0.36 -2.02 -16.36
CA THR A 83 0.20 -3.04 -17.39
C THR A 83 -0.15 -2.38 -18.71
N SER A 84 -0.25 -3.19 -19.77
CA SER A 84 -0.63 -2.70 -21.09
C SER A 84 -2.04 -2.09 -21.11
N THR A 85 -2.87 -2.39 -20.12
CA THR A 85 -4.21 -1.82 -20.01
C THR A 85 -4.25 -0.60 -19.09
N ASP A 86 -3.09 -0.05 -18.77
CA ASP A 86 -2.92 1.13 -17.92
C ASP A 86 -3.39 0.93 -16.47
N LYS A 87 -3.38 -0.31 -16.02
CA LYS A 87 -3.67 -0.66 -14.63
C LYS A 87 -2.37 -0.88 -13.88
N VAL A 88 -2.40 -0.68 -12.55
CA VAL A 88 -1.23 -0.92 -11.72
C VAL A 88 -0.73 -2.35 -11.90
N GLY A 89 0.57 -2.49 -12.17
CA GLY A 89 1.18 -3.81 -12.39
C GLY A 89 1.61 -4.46 -11.10
N TYR A 90 0.70 -5.16 -10.45
CA TYR A 90 0.97 -5.80 -9.16
C TYR A 90 2.08 -6.83 -9.24
N GLN A 91 2.17 -7.57 -10.36
CA GLN A 91 3.23 -8.56 -10.54
C GLN A 91 4.61 -7.90 -10.50
N LYS A 92 4.73 -6.76 -11.14
CA LYS A 92 6.00 -6.04 -11.16
C LYS A 92 6.34 -5.49 -9.78
N LEU A 93 5.34 -5.02 -9.04
CA LEU A 93 5.55 -4.57 -7.68
C LEU A 93 6.04 -5.70 -6.77
N LYS A 94 5.53 -6.91 -6.97
CA LYS A 94 6.00 -8.07 -6.21
C LYS A 94 7.48 -8.34 -6.44
N SER A 95 7.96 -8.14 -7.65
CA SER A 95 9.37 -8.36 -7.97
C SER A 95 10.28 -7.26 -7.45
N MET A 96 9.72 -6.14 -7.04
CA MET A 96 10.46 -5.03 -6.45
C MET A 96 10.61 -5.15 -4.92
N ARG A 97 10.19 -6.25 -4.37
CA ARG A 97 10.19 -6.56 -2.94
C ARG A 97 11.51 -6.29 -2.22
#